data_84af0d22e838f62c21654816b2f7e497
#
_entry.id   84af0d22e838f62c21654816b2f7e497
#
_cell.length_a   1.000
_cell.length_b   1.000
_cell.length_c   1.000
_cell.angle_alpha   90.00
_cell.angle_beta   90.00
_cell.angle_gamma   90.00
#
_symmetry.space_group_name_H-M   'P 1'
#
loop_
_entity.id
_entity.type
_entity.pdbx_description
1 polymer ?
#
loop_
_entity_poly.entity_id
_entity_poly.type
_entity_poly.pdbx_seq_one_letter_code
_entity_poly.pdbx_strand_id
1 'polypeptide(L)'
;MKLCFSTLGCHDYSLDEIIALAKKYSIDALEIRGIGGVMDNFAIPEFSAEEAASTKRRLAEAGISILSLGTSCSFHDIEKRCAMIESAKGQILIAERMGVPYIRVFGNNLTEDREACFVRVGTALAELADFAAAHGVTVLLEIHGDYNSIETVAPLLKIVGDRPGFGIIWDIAHSDGVYGAGWAEFYEFIRPYMRHVHLKDHKDGILTLPGDGNLPIRQIYDRLTADGYDGYFSLEWERKWHPEIGDIEPALDRLFAILSN
;
A
#
# COMPACT_ATOMS: atom_id res chain seq x y z
N MET A 1 -15.44 -9.06 7.30
CA MET A 1 -13.97 -8.98 7.05
C MET A 1 -13.78 -8.42 5.66
N LYS A 2 -13.04 -7.32 5.51
CA LYS A 2 -12.70 -6.73 4.21
C LYS A 2 -11.25 -7.08 3.88
N LEU A 3 -11.04 -8.02 2.98
CA LEU A 3 -9.72 -8.41 2.50
C LEU A 3 -9.52 -7.94 1.07
N CYS A 4 -8.30 -7.53 0.75
CA CYS A 4 -7.83 -7.35 -0.60
C CYS A 4 -6.43 -7.98 -0.76
N PHE A 5 -5.88 -7.94 -1.93
CA PHE A 5 -4.50 -8.30 -2.17
C PHE A 5 -3.83 -7.32 -3.13
N SER A 6 -2.52 -7.17 -2.96
CA SER A 6 -1.68 -6.47 -3.92
C SER A 6 -1.36 -7.39 -5.09
N THR A 7 -1.54 -6.87 -6.31
CA THR A 7 -1.16 -7.62 -7.51
C THR A 7 0.36 -7.80 -7.65
N LEU A 8 1.16 -7.30 -6.69
CA LEU A 8 2.58 -7.60 -6.59
C LEU A 8 2.84 -9.12 -6.54
N GLY A 9 1.94 -9.86 -5.91
CA GLY A 9 1.98 -11.33 -5.82
C GLY A 9 1.61 -12.07 -7.10
N CYS A 10 0.97 -11.38 -8.05
CA CYS A 10 0.56 -11.92 -9.35
C CYS A 10 0.74 -10.88 -10.47
N HIS A 11 1.84 -10.14 -10.43
CA HIS A 11 2.10 -9.00 -11.29
C HIS A 11 2.11 -9.30 -12.80
N ASP A 12 2.36 -10.56 -13.16
CA ASP A 12 2.37 -11.12 -14.51
C ASP A 12 1.00 -11.59 -15.00
N TYR A 13 -0.02 -11.61 -14.12
CA TYR A 13 -1.39 -11.95 -14.50
C TYR A 13 -2.04 -10.83 -15.31
N SER A 14 -2.80 -11.22 -16.33
CA SER A 14 -3.71 -10.31 -17.03
C SER A 14 -4.84 -9.84 -16.09
N LEU A 15 -5.53 -8.77 -16.47
CA LEU A 15 -6.67 -8.28 -15.69
C LEU A 15 -7.76 -9.35 -15.52
N ASP A 16 -7.99 -10.21 -16.52
CA ASP A 16 -8.99 -11.30 -16.41
C ASP A 16 -8.57 -12.37 -15.40
N GLU A 17 -7.29 -12.72 -15.35
CA GLU A 17 -6.76 -13.66 -14.36
C GLU A 17 -6.80 -13.07 -12.94
N ILE A 18 -6.50 -11.76 -12.78
CA ILE A 18 -6.63 -11.05 -11.50
C ILE A 18 -8.10 -11.05 -11.04
N ILE A 19 -9.04 -10.74 -11.94
CA ILE A 19 -10.49 -10.79 -11.65
C ILE A 19 -10.92 -12.22 -11.26
N ALA A 20 -10.46 -13.23 -11.97
CA ALA A 20 -10.77 -14.62 -11.66
C ALA A 20 -10.24 -15.04 -10.29
N LEU A 21 -9.01 -14.63 -9.95
CA LEU A 21 -8.41 -14.87 -8.63
C LEU A 21 -9.21 -14.17 -7.53
N ALA A 22 -9.56 -12.89 -7.69
CA ALA A 22 -10.36 -12.16 -6.72
C ALA A 22 -11.73 -12.82 -6.48
N LYS A 23 -12.41 -13.24 -7.55
CA LYS A 23 -13.68 -13.98 -7.44
C LYS A 23 -13.55 -15.32 -6.73
N LYS A 24 -12.47 -16.08 -7.00
CA LYS A 24 -12.20 -17.36 -6.32
C LYS A 24 -12.17 -17.21 -4.81
N TYR A 25 -11.63 -16.09 -4.33
CA TYR A 25 -11.50 -15.78 -2.89
C TYR A 25 -12.60 -14.86 -2.35
N SER A 26 -13.61 -14.52 -3.15
CA SER A 26 -14.68 -13.58 -2.77
C SER A 26 -14.11 -12.22 -2.30
N ILE A 27 -13.05 -11.77 -2.95
CA ILE A 27 -12.39 -10.47 -2.72
C ILE A 27 -13.01 -9.45 -3.66
N ASP A 28 -13.44 -8.30 -3.12
CA ASP A 28 -14.13 -7.23 -3.83
C ASP A 28 -13.29 -5.97 -4.03
N ALA A 29 -12.05 -5.96 -3.56
CA ALA A 29 -11.12 -4.86 -3.74
C ALA A 29 -9.70 -5.34 -4.06
N LEU A 30 -8.98 -4.57 -4.86
CA LEU A 30 -7.62 -4.87 -5.31
C LEU A 30 -6.69 -3.69 -5.04
N GLU A 31 -5.45 -4.00 -4.76
CA GLU A 31 -4.36 -3.05 -4.82
C GLU A 31 -3.49 -3.35 -6.05
N ILE A 32 -3.43 -2.40 -6.98
CA ILE A 32 -2.70 -2.64 -8.23
C ILE A 32 -1.24 -2.20 -8.08
N ARG A 33 -0.34 -3.17 -8.27
CA ARG A 33 1.11 -2.93 -8.34
C ARG A 33 1.73 -3.41 -9.65
N GLY A 34 0.94 -4.02 -10.52
CA GLY A 34 1.29 -4.46 -11.86
C GLY A 34 0.16 -5.27 -12.48
N ILE A 35 0.07 -5.26 -13.80
CA ILE A 35 -0.86 -6.04 -14.62
C ILE A 35 -0.10 -6.51 -15.87
N GLY A 36 -0.20 -7.80 -16.22
CA GLY A 36 0.40 -8.34 -17.43
C GLY A 36 1.92 -8.19 -17.52
N GLY A 37 2.61 -8.16 -16.37
CA GLY A 37 4.05 -7.93 -16.29
C GLY A 37 4.46 -6.45 -16.30
N VAL A 38 3.53 -5.52 -16.53
CA VAL A 38 3.78 -4.07 -16.58
C VAL A 38 3.61 -3.49 -15.19
N MET A 39 4.71 -2.93 -14.63
CA MET A 39 4.76 -2.35 -13.28
C MET A 39 4.57 -0.84 -13.25
N ASP A 40 4.73 -0.18 -14.36
CA ASP A 40 4.54 1.26 -14.49
C ASP A 40 3.08 1.56 -14.84
N ASN A 41 2.34 2.17 -13.93
CA ASN A 41 0.92 2.49 -14.13
C ASN A 41 0.68 3.38 -15.36
N PHE A 42 1.67 4.18 -15.80
CA PHE A 42 1.57 4.96 -17.04
C PHE A 42 1.57 4.09 -18.29
N ALA A 43 2.15 2.91 -18.22
CA ALA A 43 2.28 1.96 -19.33
C ALA A 43 1.26 0.82 -19.30
N ILE A 44 0.45 0.70 -18.25
CA ILE A 44 -0.64 -0.29 -18.16
C ILE A 44 -1.74 0.11 -19.15
N PRO A 45 -2.03 -0.71 -20.18
CA PRO A 45 -3.02 -0.36 -21.21
C PRO A 45 -4.41 -0.09 -20.64
N GLU A 46 -4.81 -0.86 -19.63
CA GLU A 46 -6.10 -0.76 -18.93
C GLU A 46 -6.33 0.61 -18.28
N PHE A 47 -5.26 1.38 -18.03
CA PHE A 47 -5.33 2.71 -17.40
C PHE A 47 -5.25 3.87 -18.40
N SER A 48 -5.04 3.56 -19.68
CA SER A 48 -5.05 4.59 -20.74
C SER A 48 -6.38 5.33 -20.80
N ALA A 49 -6.39 6.51 -21.43
CA ALA A 49 -7.62 7.31 -21.57
C ALA A 49 -8.68 6.55 -22.40
N GLU A 50 -8.23 5.74 -23.36
CA GLU A 50 -9.07 4.98 -24.28
C GLU A 50 -9.73 3.78 -23.58
N GLU A 51 -8.97 3.07 -22.71
CA GLU A 51 -9.41 1.80 -22.11
C GLU A 51 -10.01 1.94 -20.70
N ALA A 52 -9.76 3.06 -20.02
CA ALA A 52 -10.19 3.25 -18.63
C ALA A 52 -11.69 3.01 -18.41
N ALA A 53 -12.55 3.47 -19.31
CA ALA A 53 -13.99 3.27 -19.20
C ALA A 53 -14.38 1.78 -19.36
N SER A 54 -13.72 1.07 -20.24
CA SER A 54 -13.91 -0.37 -20.46
C SER A 54 -13.44 -1.17 -19.24
N THR A 55 -12.27 -0.84 -18.72
CA THR A 55 -11.69 -1.46 -17.53
C THR A 55 -12.58 -1.27 -16.30
N LYS A 56 -13.05 -0.04 -16.04
CA LYS A 56 -13.99 0.23 -14.93
C LYS A 56 -15.28 -0.59 -15.04
N ARG A 57 -15.83 -0.69 -16.24
CA ARG A 57 -17.05 -1.49 -16.47
C ARG A 57 -16.81 -2.98 -16.18
N ARG A 58 -15.71 -3.56 -16.69
CA ARG A 58 -15.33 -4.97 -16.44
C ARG A 58 -15.18 -5.26 -14.96
N LEU A 59 -14.53 -4.38 -14.21
CA LEU A 59 -14.36 -4.51 -12.77
C LEU A 59 -15.73 -4.40 -12.05
N ALA A 60 -16.56 -3.43 -12.42
CA ALA A 60 -17.88 -3.25 -11.82
C ALA A 60 -18.81 -4.45 -12.09
N GLU A 61 -18.81 -5.02 -13.30
CA GLU A 61 -19.55 -6.24 -13.65
C GLU A 61 -19.05 -7.46 -12.86
N ALA A 62 -17.77 -7.44 -12.46
CA ALA A 62 -17.20 -8.45 -11.59
C ALA A 62 -17.49 -8.22 -10.10
N GLY A 63 -18.03 -7.05 -9.72
CA GLY A 63 -18.21 -6.65 -8.32
C GLY A 63 -16.89 -6.30 -7.61
N ILE A 64 -15.87 -5.89 -8.37
CA ILE A 64 -14.52 -5.62 -7.86
C ILE A 64 -14.20 -4.12 -8.05
N SER A 65 -13.53 -3.54 -7.07
CA SER A 65 -13.00 -2.18 -7.12
C SER A 65 -11.47 -2.17 -7.04
N ILE A 66 -10.83 -1.12 -7.55
CA ILE A 66 -9.42 -0.85 -7.25
C ILE A 66 -9.38 0.10 -6.05
N LEU A 67 -8.71 -0.31 -4.98
CA LEU A 67 -8.57 0.46 -3.76
C LEU A 67 -7.35 1.40 -3.81
N SER A 68 -6.24 0.91 -4.34
CA SER A 68 -4.97 1.65 -4.34
C SER A 68 -4.16 1.36 -5.59
N LEU A 69 -3.45 2.38 -6.09
CA LEU A 69 -2.37 2.21 -7.07
C LEU A 69 -1.02 2.27 -6.34
N GLY A 70 -0.30 1.16 -6.36
CA GLY A 70 1.07 1.09 -5.88
C GLY A 70 2.01 1.81 -6.85
N THR A 71 2.80 2.77 -6.36
CA THR A 71 3.81 3.49 -7.15
C THR A 71 5.21 3.19 -6.65
N SER A 72 6.24 3.66 -7.38
CA SER A 72 7.62 3.67 -6.91
C SER A 72 8.10 5.09 -6.53
N CYS A 73 7.17 6.04 -6.37
CA CYS A 73 7.51 7.41 -6.03
C CYS A 73 8.06 7.49 -4.61
N SER A 74 9.27 8.06 -4.49
CA SER A 74 9.95 8.30 -3.21
C SER A 74 10.65 9.65 -3.23
N PHE A 75 10.81 10.30 -2.05
CA PHE A 75 11.17 11.72 -1.99
C PHE A 75 12.45 12.02 -1.23
N HIS A 76 13.20 10.99 -0.83
CA HIS A 76 14.46 11.11 -0.07
C HIS A 76 15.63 11.65 -0.92
N ASP A 77 15.69 11.29 -2.20
CA ASP A 77 16.75 11.67 -3.12
C ASP A 77 16.51 13.09 -3.66
N ILE A 78 17.42 14.02 -3.32
CA ILE A 78 17.30 15.43 -3.68
C ILE A 78 17.32 15.65 -5.20
N GLU A 79 18.08 14.85 -5.94
CA GLU A 79 18.22 15.01 -7.38
C GLU A 79 16.97 14.52 -8.13
N LYS A 80 16.31 13.48 -7.60
CA LYS A 80 15.12 12.89 -8.21
C LYS A 80 13.80 13.45 -7.69
N ARG A 81 13.84 14.22 -6.57
CA ARG A 81 12.64 14.66 -5.87
C ARG A 81 11.61 15.34 -6.77
N CYS A 82 12.03 16.30 -7.58
CA CYS A 82 11.11 17.01 -8.47
C CYS A 82 10.44 16.06 -9.48
N ALA A 83 11.22 15.17 -10.11
CA ALA A 83 10.69 14.20 -11.05
C ALA A 83 9.74 13.21 -10.37
N MET A 84 10.03 12.79 -9.13
CA MET A 84 9.17 11.90 -8.36
C MET A 84 7.85 12.57 -7.94
N ILE A 85 7.86 13.86 -7.60
CA ILE A 85 6.64 14.64 -7.31
C ILE A 85 5.76 14.73 -8.56
N GLU A 86 6.34 15.09 -9.71
CA GLU A 86 5.58 15.16 -10.97
C GLU A 86 5.05 13.78 -11.39
N SER A 87 5.84 12.72 -11.22
CA SER A 87 5.36 11.35 -11.41
C SER A 87 4.18 11.03 -10.50
N ALA A 88 4.27 11.34 -9.20
CA ALA A 88 3.19 11.10 -8.25
C ALA A 88 1.91 11.89 -8.61
N LYS A 89 2.03 13.15 -9.07
CA LYS A 89 0.88 13.91 -9.60
C LYS A 89 0.25 13.21 -10.80
N GLY A 90 1.05 12.71 -11.73
CA GLY A 90 0.55 11.91 -12.85
C GLY A 90 -0.18 10.64 -12.39
N GLN A 91 0.32 9.96 -11.35
CA GLN A 91 -0.35 8.79 -10.74
C GLN A 91 -1.69 9.18 -10.10
N ILE A 92 -1.78 10.35 -9.46
CA ILE A 92 -3.04 10.88 -8.92
C ILE A 92 -4.07 11.09 -10.04
N LEU A 93 -3.65 11.63 -11.19
CA LEU A 93 -4.55 11.81 -12.35
C LEU A 93 -5.01 10.47 -12.95
N ILE A 94 -4.18 9.43 -12.94
CA ILE A 94 -4.60 8.07 -13.30
C ILE A 94 -5.63 7.56 -12.27
N ALA A 95 -5.36 7.72 -10.98
CA ALA A 95 -6.28 7.30 -9.91
C ALA A 95 -7.65 7.99 -10.05
N GLU A 96 -7.68 9.31 -10.26
CA GLU A 96 -8.91 10.06 -10.54
C GLU A 96 -9.67 9.47 -11.75
N ARG A 97 -8.99 9.27 -12.88
CA ARG A 97 -9.58 8.69 -14.10
C ARG A 97 -10.21 7.33 -13.84
N MET A 98 -9.50 6.50 -13.08
CA MET A 98 -9.94 5.15 -12.76
C MET A 98 -10.96 5.09 -11.62
N GLY A 99 -11.16 6.18 -10.88
CA GLY A 99 -12.02 6.22 -9.68
C GLY A 99 -11.37 5.51 -8.49
N VAL A 100 -10.05 5.50 -8.41
CA VAL A 100 -9.26 4.86 -7.34
C VAL A 100 -9.02 5.87 -6.23
N PRO A 101 -9.38 5.55 -4.97
CA PRO A 101 -9.28 6.50 -3.87
C PRO A 101 -7.86 6.75 -3.38
N TYR A 102 -6.92 5.82 -3.58
CA TYR A 102 -5.59 5.90 -3.00
C TYR A 102 -4.47 5.72 -4.02
N ILE A 103 -3.37 6.43 -3.81
CA ILE A 103 -2.05 6.07 -4.36
C ILE A 103 -1.07 5.84 -3.22
N ARG A 104 -0.16 4.89 -3.35
CA ARG A 104 0.89 4.62 -2.37
C ARG A 104 2.22 5.24 -2.82
N VAL A 105 2.91 5.91 -1.88
CA VAL A 105 4.24 6.49 -2.04
C VAL A 105 5.14 6.13 -0.87
N PHE A 106 6.47 6.39 -0.99
CA PHE A 106 7.47 6.06 0.01
C PHE A 106 8.24 7.28 0.53
N GLY A 107 8.64 7.22 1.81
CA GLY A 107 9.72 8.02 2.35
C GLY A 107 11.09 7.47 1.95
N ASN A 108 11.23 6.16 2.00
CA ASN A 108 12.41 5.33 1.68
C ASN A 108 13.56 5.48 2.70
N ASN A 109 14.68 6.09 2.28
CA ASN A 109 15.89 6.11 3.11
C ASN A 109 16.10 7.46 3.79
N LEU A 110 16.65 7.45 4.99
CA LEU A 110 17.23 8.61 5.64
C LEU A 110 18.68 8.81 5.14
N THR A 111 19.05 10.06 4.93
CA THR A 111 20.43 10.45 4.64
C THR A 111 21.14 10.88 5.93
N GLU A 112 22.44 11.16 5.85
CA GLU A 112 23.22 11.64 7.00
C GLU A 112 22.63 12.91 7.64
N ASP A 113 22.09 13.82 6.81
CA ASP A 113 21.31 14.98 7.28
C ASP A 113 19.81 14.59 7.41
N ARG A 114 19.48 14.00 8.54
CA ARG A 114 18.12 13.51 8.84
C ARG A 114 17.09 14.65 8.82
N GLU A 115 17.42 15.82 9.38
CA GLU A 115 16.49 16.94 9.44
C GLU A 115 16.15 17.45 8.04
N ALA A 116 17.15 17.64 7.18
CA ALA A 116 16.92 18.00 5.79
C ALA A 116 16.10 16.95 5.05
N CYS A 117 16.29 15.65 5.36
CA CYS A 117 15.54 14.57 4.80
C CYS A 117 14.06 14.61 5.23
N PHE A 118 13.79 14.84 6.51
CA PHE A 118 12.42 15.01 7.02
C PHE A 118 11.70 16.18 6.35
N VAL A 119 12.38 17.33 6.22
CA VAL A 119 11.81 18.48 5.51
C VAL A 119 11.54 18.15 4.06
N ARG A 120 12.47 17.51 3.38
CA ARG A 120 12.36 17.16 1.97
C ARG A 120 11.20 16.22 1.68
N VAL A 121 11.09 15.14 2.46
CA VAL A 121 10.00 14.15 2.32
C VAL A 121 8.68 14.74 2.79
N GLY A 122 8.64 15.38 3.96
CA GLY A 122 7.41 15.94 4.53
C GLY A 122 6.79 17.03 3.65
N THR A 123 7.61 17.91 3.06
CA THR A 123 7.10 18.96 2.14
C THR A 123 6.60 18.38 0.81
N ALA A 124 7.22 17.29 0.30
CA ALA A 124 6.71 16.60 -0.87
C ALA A 124 5.34 15.95 -0.59
N LEU A 125 5.21 15.28 0.56
CA LEU A 125 3.94 14.69 0.98
C LEU A 125 2.84 15.73 1.17
N ALA A 126 3.17 16.88 1.76
CA ALA A 126 2.22 17.99 1.95
C ALA A 126 1.73 18.56 0.61
N GLU A 127 2.63 18.82 -0.34
CA GLU A 127 2.30 19.27 -1.70
C GLU A 127 1.40 18.27 -2.42
N LEU A 128 1.75 16.98 -2.36
CA LEU A 128 0.99 15.92 -3.00
C LEU A 128 -0.39 15.71 -2.34
N ALA A 129 -0.49 15.84 -1.03
CA ALA A 129 -1.75 15.75 -0.31
C ALA A 129 -2.73 16.84 -0.74
N ASP A 130 -2.26 18.09 -0.86
CA ASP A 130 -3.08 19.21 -1.33
C ASP A 130 -3.52 18.99 -2.78
N PHE A 131 -2.63 18.52 -3.65
CA PHE A 131 -2.96 18.20 -5.03
C PHE A 131 -3.97 17.03 -5.11
N ALA A 132 -3.73 15.95 -4.38
CA ALA A 132 -4.59 14.76 -4.37
C ALA A 132 -6.01 15.08 -3.88
N ALA A 133 -6.15 15.88 -2.83
CA ALA A 133 -7.45 16.30 -2.30
C ALA A 133 -8.29 17.02 -3.37
N ALA A 134 -7.67 17.84 -4.22
CA ALA A 134 -8.36 18.52 -5.33
C ALA A 134 -8.88 17.55 -6.41
N HIS A 135 -8.33 16.34 -6.47
CA HIS A 135 -8.70 15.28 -7.42
C HIS A 135 -9.50 14.13 -6.78
N GLY A 136 -9.93 14.31 -5.51
CA GLY A 136 -10.68 13.26 -4.79
C GLY A 136 -9.86 12.01 -4.46
N VAL A 137 -8.53 12.13 -4.43
CA VAL A 137 -7.58 11.05 -4.14
C VAL A 137 -6.85 11.33 -2.83
N THR A 138 -6.40 10.30 -2.15
CA THR A 138 -5.54 10.39 -0.97
C THR A 138 -4.18 9.75 -1.25
N VAL A 139 -3.11 10.47 -0.94
CA VAL A 139 -1.75 9.95 -0.98
C VAL A 139 -1.46 9.22 0.32
N LEU A 140 -1.10 7.95 0.22
CA LEU A 140 -0.74 7.14 1.37
C LEU A 140 0.77 6.95 1.44
N LEU A 141 1.37 7.41 2.55
CA LEU A 141 2.74 7.07 2.90
C LEU A 141 2.77 5.65 3.45
N GLU A 142 3.49 4.75 2.79
CA GLU A 142 3.73 3.42 3.34
C GLU A 142 4.81 3.48 4.43
N ILE A 143 4.53 2.82 5.56
CA ILE A 143 5.54 2.54 6.58
C ILE A 143 6.52 1.53 5.99
N HIS A 144 7.70 2.03 5.62
CA HIS A 144 8.69 1.28 4.84
C HIS A 144 10.09 1.86 4.98
N GLY A 145 11.12 1.03 4.85
CA GLY A 145 12.52 1.44 4.95
C GLY A 145 12.83 2.10 6.29
N ASP A 146 13.47 3.26 6.27
CA ASP A 146 13.85 3.99 7.48
C ASP A 146 12.67 4.73 8.14
N TYR A 147 11.52 4.86 7.45
CA TYR A 147 10.32 5.50 7.98
C TYR A 147 9.37 4.46 8.60
N ASN A 148 9.87 3.76 9.61
CA ASN A 148 9.21 2.62 10.25
C ASN A 148 9.02 2.78 11.77
N SER A 149 9.24 3.97 12.30
CA SER A 149 9.18 4.27 13.74
C SER A 149 8.53 5.62 14.04
N ILE A 150 8.10 5.81 15.29
CA ILE A 150 7.59 7.11 15.76
C ILE A 150 8.65 8.20 15.55
N GLU A 151 9.91 7.91 15.84
CA GLU A 151 11.02 8.85 15.68
C GLU A 151 11.12 9.40 14.25
N THR A 152 10.90 8.55 13.25
CA THR A 152 11.08 8.91 11.83
C THR A 152 9.81 9.36 11.14
N VAL A 153 8.64 8.95 11.64
CA VAL A 153 7.34 9.33 11.05
C VAL A 153 6.79 10.62 11.68
N ALA A 154 6.98 10.86 12.98
CA ALA A 154 6.46 12.05 13.66
C ALA A 154 6.92 13.39 13.04
N PRO A 155 8.20 13.57 12.63
CA PRO A 155 8.62 14.78 11.94
C PRO A 155 7.87 15.01 10.62
N LEU A 156 7.57 13.95 9.86
CA LEU A 156 6.80 14.05 8.62
C LEU A 156 5.37 14.50 8.90
N LEU A 157 4.72 13.87 9.88
CA LEU A 157 3.33 14.21 10.25
C LEU A 157 3.21 15.66 10.72
N LYS A 158 4.22 16.17 11.44
CA LYS A 158 4.26 17.57 11.84
C LYS A 158 4.31 18.53 10.65
N ILE A 159 5.03 18.18 9.58
CA ILE A 159 5.15 19.00 8.36
C ILE A 159 3.89 18.86 7.50
N VAL A 160 3.38 17.65 7.35
CA VAL A 160 2.16 17.38 6.56
C VAL A 160 0.94 18.04 7.21
N GLY A 161 0.81 17.98 8.55
CA GLY A 161 -0.34 18.50 9.29
C GLY A 161 -1.65 17.78 8.93
N ASP A 162 -2.78 18.43 9.24
CA ASP A 162 -4.12 17.87 9.05
C ASP A 162 -4.61 18.06 7.59
N ARG A 163 -3.96 17.39 6.64
CA ARG A 163 -4.37 17.45 5.24
C ARG A 163 -5.30 16.29 4.89
N PRO A 164 -6.51 16.55 4.34
CA PRO A 164 -7.47 15.50 4.03
C PRO A 164 -6.98 14.53 2.94
N GLY A 165 -6.09 15.01 2.06
CA GLY A 165 -5.51 14.19 0.98
C GLY A 165 -4.32 13.34 1.41
N PHE A 166 -4.04 13.19 2.73
CA PHE A 166 -2.94 12.40 3.25
C PHE A 166 -3.43 11.26 4.15
N GLY A 167 -2.70 10.15 4.12
CA GLY A 167 -2.88 9.03 5.03
C GLY A 167 -1.64 8.14 5.10
N ILE A 168 -1.76 7.06 5.85
CA ILE A 168 -0.70 6.07 6.06
C ILE A 168 -1.21 4.68 5.66
N ILE A 169 -0.34 3.91 4.99
CA ILE A 169 -0.41 2.46 4.93
C ILE A 169 0.47 1.91 6.05
N TRP A 170 -0.12 1.13 6.94
CA TRP A 170 0.67 0.40 7.90
C TRP A 170 1.09 -0.95 7.32
N ASP A 171 2.32 -1.05 6.89
CA ASP A 171 2.94 -2.35 6.67
C ASP A 171 3.48 -2.87 8.00
N ILE A 172 2.86 -3.94 8.49
CA ILE A 172 3.16 -4.48 9.82
C ILE A 172 4.58 -5.05 9.91
N ALA A 173 5.10 -5.58 8.80
CA ALA A 173 6.42 -6.20 8.76
C ALA A 173 7.55 -5.16 8.89
N HIS A 174 7.39 -3.97 8.31
CA HIS A 174 8.42 -2.94 8.36
C HIS A 174 8.58 -2.30 9.74
N SER A 175 7.52 -2.23 10.54
CA SER A 175 7.60 -1.74 11.91
C SER A 175 8.00 -2.81 12.92
N ASP A 176 7.86 -4.10 12.59
CA ASP A 176 8.17 -5.22 13.49
C ASP A 176 9.62 -5.21 13.96
N GLY A 177 10.56 -4.93 13.08
CA GLY A 177 12.00 -4.85 13.43
C GLY A 177 12.33 -3.81 14.51
N VAL A 178 11.45 -2.81 14.72
CA VAL A 178 11.61 -1.79 15.75
C VAL A 178 10.81 -2.12 17.01
N TYR A 179 9.56 -2.55 16.84
CA TYR A 179 8.60 -2.67 17.95
C TYR A 179 8.35 -4.10 18.39
N GLY A 180 8.49 -5.10 17.52
CA GLY A 180 8.22 -6.51 17.85
C GLY A 180 6.89 -6.67 18.57
N ALA A 181 6.91 -7.30 19.77
CA ALA A 181 5.73 -7.47 20.61
C ALA A 181 5.10 -6.14 21.10
N GLY A 182 5.82 -5.03 21.03
CA GLY A 182 5.34 -3.67 21.35
C GLY A 182 4.61 -2.95 20.22
N TRP A 183 4.26 -3.62 19.12
CA TRP A 183 3.62 -3.05 17.93
C TRP A 183 2.42 -2.14 18.23
N ALA A 184 1.72 -2.37 19.35
CA ALA A 184 0.56 -1.57 19.73
C ALA A 184 0.90 -0.09 20.00
N GLU A 185 2.11 0.21 20.48
CA GLU A 185 2.57 1.60 20.65
C GLU A 185 2.63 2.34 19.33
N PHE A 186 3.21 1.71 18.32
CA PHE A 186 3.28 2.30 16.98
C PHE A 186 1.91 2.44 16.33
N TYR A 187 1.07 1.41 16.46
CA TYR A 187 -0.31 1.45 15.97
C TYR A 187 -1.10 2.63 16.56
N GLU A 188 -1.08 2.82 17.88
CA GLU A 188 -1.79 3.95 18.51
C GLU A 188 -1.31 5.30 18.00
N PHE A 189 -0.01 5.43 17.70
CA PHE A 189 0.56 6.64 17.15
C PHE A 189 0.08 6.93 15.72
N ILE A 190 0.06 5.93 14.83
CA ILE A 190 -0.32 6.12 13.42
C ILE A 190 -1.83 6.04 13.18
N ARG A 191 -2.60 5.46 14.12
CA ARG A 191 -4.04 5.20 14.00
C ARG A 191 -4.86 6.39 13.44
N PRO A 192 -4.66 7.65 13.83
CA PRO A 192 -5.43 8.77 13.29
C PRO A 192 -5.24 8.99 11.78
N TYR A 193 -4.09 8.61 11.26
CA TYR A 193 -3.68 8.78 9.86
C TYR A 193 -3.86 7.51 9.02
N MET A 194 -4.01 6.36 9.65
CA MET A 194 -4.06 5.07 8.98
C MET A 194 -5.31 4.94 8.12
N ARG A 195 -5.14 4.54 6.86
CA ARG A 195 -6.21 4.30 5.88
C ARG A 195 -6.17 2.90 5.29
N HIS A 196 -5.01 2.25 5.37
CA HIS A 196 -4.79 0.94 4.76
C HIS A 196 -3.77 0.14 5.56
N VAL A 197 -3.82 -1.19 5.44
CA VAL A 197 -2.93 -2.11 6.17
C VAL A 197 -2.41 -3.17 5.22
N HIS A 198 -1.08 -3.33 5.17
CA HIS A 198 -0.43 -4.45 4.51
C HIS A 198 -0.14 -5.57 5.51
N LEU A 199 -0.58 -6.77 5.15
CA LEU A 199 -0.32 -8.00 5.87
C LEU A 199 0.65 -8.86 5.05
N LYS A 200 1.72 -9.24 5.66
CA LYS A 200 2.68 -10.25 5.21
C LYS A 200 3.31 -10.89 6.43
N ASP A 201 4.04 -11.96 6.25
CA ASP A 201 4.71 -12.62 7.36
C ASP A 201 6.17 -12.89 7.01
N HIS A 202 7.01 -12.88 8.02
CA HIS A 202 8.42 -13.22 7.88
C HIS A 202 8.96 -13.91 9.13
N LYS A 203 10.03 -14.68 8.93
CA LYS A 203 10.82 -15.27 9.98
C LYS A 203 12.30 -15.01 9.70
N ASP A 204 12.97 -14.40 10.68
CA ASP A 204 14.40 -14.05 10.55
C ASP A 204 14.71 -13.21 9.29
N GLY A 205 13.79 -12.31 8.92
CA GLY A 205 13.92 -11.44 7.73
C GLY A 205 13.57 -12.11 6.40
N ILE A 206 13.17 -13.38 6.41
CA ILE A 206 12.77 -14.12 5.21
C ILE A 206 11.25 -14.18 5.13
N LEU A 207 10.68 -13.77 3.99
CA LEU A 207 9.25 -13.87 3.74
C LEU A 207 8.77 -15.32 3.83
N THR A 208 7.67 -15.52 4.54
CA THR A 208 7.03 -16.82 4.75
C THR A 208 5.55 -16.75 4.42
N LEU A 209 4.90 -17.90 4.28
CA LEU A 209 3.45 -17.91 4.24
C LEU A 209 2.88 -17.34 5.54
N PRO A 210 1.75 -16.60 5.48
CA PRO A 210 1.10 -16.09 6.67
C PRO A 210 0.87 -17.19 7.72
N GLY A 211 1.32 -16.94 8.95
CA GLY A 211 1.26 -17.87 10.07
C GLY A 211 2.45 -18.83 10.22
N ASP A 212 3.37 -18.87 9.27
CA ASP A 212 4.62 -19.63 9.40
C ASP A 212 5.78 -18.74 9.90
N GLY A 213 5.55 -17.43 9.96
CA GLY A 213 6.48 -16.42 10.47
C GLY A 213 6.24 -16.05 11.93
N ASN A 214 6.71 -14.88 12.30
CA ASN A 214 6.70 -14.39 13.69
C ASN A 214 5.72 -13.22 13.91
N LEU A 215 5.12 -12.68 12.83
CA LEU A 215 4.24 -11.51 12.97
C LEU A 215 2.90 -11.88 13.62
N PRO A 216 2.43 -11.07 14.58
CA PRO A 216 1.19 -11.32 15.30
C PRO A 216 -0.05 -10.92 14.48
N ILE A 217 -0.16 -11.42 13.22
CA ILE A 217 -1.18 -11.03 12.24
C ILE A 217 -2.59 -11.09 12.84
N ARG A 218 -2.93 -12.19 13.51
CA ARG A 218 -4.25 -12.36 14.15
C ARG A 218 -4.50 -11.34 15.24
N GLN A 219 -3.53 -11.09 16.11
CA GLN A 219 -3.66 -10.12 17.21
C GLN A 219 -3.85 -8.69 16.68
N ILE A 220 -3.09 -8.33 15.64
CA ILE A 220 -3.22 -7.02 14.98
C ILE A 220 -4.61 -6.91 14.36
N TYR A 221 -5.05 -7.90 13.60
CA TYR A 221 -6.38 -7.92 12.98
C TYR A 221 -7.50 -7.75 14.02
N ASP A 222 -7.45 -8.53 15.12
CA ASP A 222 -8.45 -8.48 16.19
C ASP A 222 -8.47 -7.09 16.86
N ARG A 223 -7.30 -6.52 17.12
CA ARG A 223 -7.19 -5.20 17.72
C ARG A 223 -7.76 -4.12 16.82
N LEU A 224 -7.37 -4.07 15.55
CA LEU A 224 -7.88 -3.07 14.60
C LEU A 224 -9.39 -3.18 14.44
N THR A 225 -9.91 -4.41 14.35
CA THR A 225 -11.35 -4.67 14.26
C THR A 225 -12.09 -4.20 15.51
N ALA A 226 -11.56 -4.49 16.69
CA ALA A 226 -12.14 -4.05 17.97
C ALA A 226 -12.13 -2.51 18.11
N ASP A 227 -11.14 -1.85 17.55
CA ASP A 227 -11.01 -0.40 17.53
C ASP A 227 -11.83 0.29 16.42
N GLY A 228 -12.61 -0.49 15.65
CA GLY A 228 -13.52 0.01 14.63
C GLY A 228 -12.88 0.32 13.28
N TYR A 229 -11.71 -0.26 12.97
CA TYR A 229 -11.15 -0.16 11.63
C TYR A 229 -12.08 -0.87 10.64
N ASP A 230 -12.58 -0.12 9.66
CA ASP A 230 -13.53 -0.58 8.65
C ASP A 230 -12.93 -0.65 7.23
N GLY A 231 -11.63 -0.39 7.11
CA GLY A 231 -10.86 -0.49 5.88
C GLY A 231 -10.54 -1.94 5.48
N TYR A 232 -9.72 -2.06 4.44
CA TYR A 232 -9.27 -3.35 3.93
C TYR A 232 -7.94 -3.75 4.56
N PHE A 233 -7.78 -5.06 4.77
CA PHE A 233 -6.50 -5.70 5.05
C PHE A 233 -5.98 -6.31 3.75
N SER A 234 -4.81 -5.87 3.30
CA SER A 234 -4.22 -6.29 2.02
C SER A 234 -3.14 -7.33 2.24
N LEU A 235 -3.25 -8.47 1.59
CA LEU A 235 -2.11 -9.37 1.46
C LEU A 235 -1.10 -8.74 0.49
N GLU A 236 0.08 -8.38 0.99
CA GLU A 236 1.20 -7.98 0.15
C GLU A 236 2.18 -9.16 -0.01
N TRP A 237 1.95 -9.98 -1.04
CA TRP A 237 2.81 -11.10 -1.40
C TRP A 237 3.85 -10.66 -2.43
N GLU A 238 5.11 -10.56 -2.04
CA GLU A 238 6.16 -9.88 -2.81
C GLU A 238 6.81 -10.78 -3.89
N ARG A 239 6.05 -11.67 -4.54
CA ARG A 239 6.57 -12.60 -5.55
C ARG A 239 7.36 -11.91 -6.68
N LYS A 240 7.03 -10.67 -7.01
CA LYS A 240 7.77 -9.90 -8.02
C LYS A 240 9.24 -9.72 -7.67
N TRP A 241 9.53 -9.51 -6.40
CA TRP A 241 10.88 -9.27 -5.89
C TRP A 241 11.54 -10.53 -5.34
N HIS A 242 10.73 -11.49 -4.96
CA HIS A 242 11.08 -12.75 -4.33
C HIS A 242 10.40 -13.93 -5.05
N PRO A 243 10.79 -14.25 -6.31
CA PRO A 243 10.10 -15.29 -7.08
C PRO A 243 10.19 -16.68 -6.44
N GLU A 244 11.14 -16.90 -5.55
CA GLU A 244 11.33 -18.14 -4.79
C GLU A 244 10.20 -18.43 -3.80
N ILE A 245 9.41 -17.42 -3.38
CA ILE A 245 8.29 -17.63 -2.43
C ILE A 245 7.06 -18.26 -3.08
N GLY A 246 7.02 -18.37 -4.41
CA GLY A 246 5.95 -19.01 -5.15
C GLY A 246 4.68 -18.20 -5.32
N ASP A 247 3.63 -18.85 -5.78
CA ASP A 247 2.37 -18.21 -6.16
C ASP A 247 1.61 -17.63 -4.96
N ILE A 248 0.74 -16.64 -5.24
CA ILE A 248 -0.03 -15.92 -4.22
C ILE A 248 -1.14 -16.77 -3.57
N GLU A 249 -1.68 -17.77 -4.27
CA GLU A 249 -2.82 -18.54 -3.79
C GLU A 249 -2.56 -19.23 -2.44
N PRO A 250 -1.44 -19.94 -2.21
CA PRO A 250 -1.15 -20.51 -0.89
C PRO A 250 -1.09 -19.47 0.22
N ALA A 251 -0.62 -18.25 -0.07
CA ALA A 251 -0.57 -17.18 0.91
C ALA A 251 -1.97 -16.62 1.22
N LEU A 252 -2.85 -16.53 0.22
CA LEU A 252 -4.27 -16.20 0.42
C LEU A 252 -4.97 -17.26 1.29
N ASP A 253 -4.79 -18.55 0.96
CA ASP A 253 -5.38 -19.66 1.73
C ASP A 253 -4.99 -19.58 3.22
N ARG A 254 -3.71 -19.32 3.50
CA ARG A 254 -3.21 -19.20 4.87
C ARG A 254 -3.74 -17.96 5.59
N LEU A 255 -3.77 -16.81 4.90
CA LEU A 255 -4.30 -15.58 5.49
C LEU A 255 -5.79 -15.73 5.83
N PHE A 256 -6.59 -16.29 4.93
CA PHE A 256 -8.01 -16.59 5.19
C PHE A 256 -8.18 -17.51 6.39
N ALA A 257 -7.38 -18.57 6.49
CA ALA A 257 -7.44 -19.50 7.63
C ALA A 257 -7.14 -18.81 8.98
N ILE A 258 -6.15 -17.89 9.00
CA ILE A 258 -5.79 -17.12 10.20
C ILE A 258 -6.92 -16.17 10.60
N LEU A 259 -7.54 -15.48 9.65
CA LEU A 259 -8.50 -14.42 9.95
C LEU A 259 -9.94 -14.91 10.16
N SER A 260 -10.26 -16.15 9.73
CA SER A 260 -11.60 -16.74 9.87
C SER A 260 -11.83 -17.47 11.21
N ASN A 261 -10.75 -17.78 11.95
CA ASN A 261 -10.81 -18.43 13.26
C ASN A 261 -10.89 -17.41 14.40
#